data_a122d61a5184aae36e5ca5bbeff524b5
#
_entry.id   a122d61a5184aae36e5ca5bbeff524b5
#
_cell.length_a   1.000
_cell.length_b   1.000
_cell.length_c   1.000
_cell.angle_alpha   90.00
_cell.angle_beta   90.00
_cell.angle_gamma   90.00
#
_symmetry.space_group_name_H-M   'P 1'
#
loop_
_entity.id
_entity.type
_entity.pdbx_description
1 polymer ?
#
loop_
_entity_poly.entity_id
_entity_poly.type
_entity_poly.pdbx_seq_one_letter_code
_entity_poly.pdbx_strand_id
1 'polypeptide(L)'
;MKEKDKPIGIFDSGVGGLTVVKEVIRHLPNESIIYLGDTARVPYGIKSPETVIKYSRQNTNFLKERGIKLLVAACNTSSAVSLSILREETDISVIGVIEPGARAAVRNTKTGNIGVIGTEATIKSGAYEKAINQWSVVSGQWSGKKIEVASKACPMFVPLAEEGWFENEVAEMTAEVYLSDFRGKRIDVLVLGCTHYPLLKKTIQKSVGTGVILIDSAEETAKEIEILLRERGLLSDGKSRFVDFYVTDNPERFSKVGKAFLGENGLSRLSAVDLSNY
;
A
#
# COMPACT_ATOMS: atom_id res chain seq x y z
N MET A 1 -5.38 -5.32 28.24
CA MET A 1 -5.45 -6.19 27.01
C MET A 1 -4.10 -6.83 26.84
N LYS A 2 -4.01 -8.12 26.51
CA LYS A 2 -2.71 -8.77 26.22
C LYS A 2 -2.13 -8.16 24.93
N GLU A 3 -0.79 -8.13 24.81
CA GLU A 3 -0.13 -7.52 23.64
C GLU A 3 -0.61 -8.11 22.31
N LYS A 4 -0.77 -9.45 22.23
CA LYS A 4 -1.26 -10.13 21.03
C LYS A 4 -2.71 -9.75 20.63
N ASP A 5 -3.52 -9.27 21.58
CA ASP A 5 -4.92 -8.93 21.36
C ASP A 5 -5.11 -7.45 20.98
N LYS A 6 -4.04 -6.65 21.02
CA LYS A 6 -4.04 -5.27 20.51
C LYS A 6 -4.25 -5.25 19.00
N PRO A 7 -4.90 -4.23 18.43
CA PRO A 7 -5.16 -4.15 17.01
C PRO A 7 -3.90 -3.83 16.18
N ILE A 8 -3.95 -4.17 14.90
CA ILE A 8 -3.05 -3.65 13.88
C ILE A 8 -3.56 -2.27 13.48
N GLY A 9 -2.73 -1.25 13.58
CA GLY A 9 -3.03 0.09 13.09
C GLY A 9 -2.58 0.25 11.64
N ILE A 10 -3.50 0.64 10.76
CA ILE A 10 -3.23 0.85 9.33
C ILE A 10 -3.64 2.27 8.95
N PHE A 11 -2.75 3.04 8.35
CA PHE A 11 -3.14 4.34 7.80
C PHE A 11 -2.81 4.47 6.31
N ASP A 12 -3.62 5.27 5.65
CA ASP A 12 -3.46 5.68 4.25
C ASP A 12 -3.84 7.14 4.05
N SER A 13 -3.48 7.72 2.92
CA SER A 13 -3.89 9.08 2.54
C SER A 13 -5.40 9.22 2.31
N GLY A 14 -6.14 8.13 2.12
CA GLY A 14 -7.56 8.18 1.81
C GLY A 14 -8.23 6.80 1.84
N VAL A 15 -8.87 6.43 0.75
CA VAL A 15 -9.64 5.18 0.63
C VAL A 15 -8.80 4.00 0.12
N GLY A 16 -7.71 4.29 -0.59
CA GLY A 16 -6.91 3.26 -1.29
C GLY A 16 -6.34 2.19 -0.38
N GLY A 17 -5.92 2.56 0.83
CA GLY A 17 -5.39 1.62 1.83
C GLY A 17 -6.36 0.51 2.26
N LEU A 18 -7.63 0.61 1.89
CA LEU A 18 -8.60 -0.48 2.08
C LEU A 18 -8.22 -1.75 1.30
N THR A 19 -7.41 -1.64 0.24
CA THR A 19 -6.81 -2.83 -0.42
C THR A 19 -5.90 -3.59 0.53
N VAL A 20 -5.09 -2.88 1.33
CA VAL A 20 -4.23 -3.49 2.35
C VAL A 20 -5.08 -4.10 3.47
N VAL A 21 -6.11 -3.38 3.95
CA VAL A 21 -7.05 -3.90 4.96
C VAL A 21 -7.71 -5.19 4.48
N LYS A 22 -8.17 -5.24 3.24
CA LYS A 22 -8.77 -6.44 2.61
C LYS A 22 -7.83 -7.64 2.66
N GLU A 23 -6.58 -7.43 2.27
CA GLU A 23 -5.60 -8.51 2.25
C GLU A 23 -5.21 -8.94 3.68
N VAL A 24 -5.10 -8.00 4.63
CA VAL A 24 -4.87 -8.33 6.04
C VAL A 24 -6.03 -9.14 6.61
N ILE A 25 -7.28 -8.77 6.34
CA ILE A 25 -8.45 -9.56 6.78
C ILE A 25 -8.43 -10.97 6.17
N ARG A 26 -8.04 -11.10 4.91
CA ARG A 26 -7.96 -12.39 4.21
C ARG A 26 -6.88 -13.31 4.78
N HIS A 27 -5.69 -12.79 5.06
CA HIS A 27 -4.55 -13.55 5.56
C HIS A 27 -4.60 -13.79 7.08
N LEU A 28 -5.14 -12.83 7.81
CA LEU A 28 -5.15 -12.75 9.26
C LEU A 28 -6.58 -12.51 9.80
N PRO A 29 -7.51 -13.46 9.58
CA PRO A 29 -8.93 -13.27 9.88
C PRO A 29 -9.23 -13.07 11.38
N ASN A 30 -8.31 -13.39 12.27
CA ASN A 30 -8.46 -13.26 13.71
C ASN A 30 -7.92 -11.93 14.29
N GLU A 31 -7.27 -11.11 13.45
CA GLU A 31 -6.70 -9.85 13.90
C GLU A 31 -7.75 -8.74 14.01
N SER A 32 -7.62 -7.93 15.04
CA SER A 32 -8.33 -6.64 15.14
C SER A 32 -7.57 -5.59 14.34
N ILE A 33 -8.30 -4.70 13.69
CA ILE A 33 -7.74 -3.65 12.84
C ILE A 33 -8.34 -2.30 13.22
N ILE A 34 -7.50 -1.28 13.30
CA ILE A 34 -7.90 0.11 13.29
C ILE A 34 -7.34 0.74 12.01
N TYR A 35 -8.23 1.18 11.13
CA TYR A 35 -7.87 1.88 9.90
C TYR A 35 -8.09 3.37 10.05
N LEU A 36 -7.14 4.17 9.55
CA LEU A 36 -7.26 5.63 9.43
C LEU A 36 -7.03 6.05 7.97
N GLY A 37 -8.06 6.62 7.34
CA GLY A 37 -7.99 7.29 6.05
C GLY A 37 -7.90 8.80 6.22
N ASP A 38 -6.81 9.42 5.80
CA ASP A 38 -6.60 10.86 5.92
C ASP A 38 -7.26 11.64 4.77
N THR A 39 -8.57 11.50 4.66
CA THR A 39 -9.38 11.98 3.53
C THR A 39 -9.44 13.51 3.40
N ALA A 40 -9.25 14.24 4.49
CA ALA A 40 -9.20 15.72 4.45
C ALA A 40 -7.95 16.26 3.73
N ARG A 41 -6.87 15.45 3.64
CA ARG A 41 -5.58 15.91 3.14
C ARG A 41 -5.10 15.16 1.89
N VAL A 42 -5.95 14.29 1.34
CA VAL A 42 -5.71 13.60 0.06
C VAL A 42 -5.61 14.58 -1.12
N PRO A 43 -4.85 14.29 -2.19
CA PRO A 43 -3.93 13.17 -2.34
C PRO A 43 -2.51 13.48 -1.82
N TYR A 44 -1.82 12.48 -1.27
CA TYR A 44 -0.42 12.63 -0.84
C TYR A 44 0.58 12.64 -2.01
N GLY A 45 0.21 12.01 -3.11
CA GLY A 45 1.11 11.77 -4.26
C GLY A 45 1.63 13.01 -5.00
N ILE A 46 1.07 14.21 -4.70
CA ILE A 46 1.48 15.50 -5.27
C ILE A 46 2.06 16.46 -4.21
N LYS A 47 2.18 16.01 -2.95
CA LYS A 47 2.67 16.85 -1.85
C LYS A 47 4.18 16.69 -1.68
N SER A 48 4.79 17.71 -1.03
CA SER A 48 6.21 17.64 -0.69
C SER A 48 6.49 16.55 0.35
N PRO A 49 7.71 15.98 0.37
CA PRO A 49 8.11 15.00 1.38
C PRO A 49 7.86 15.47 2.81
N GLU A 50 8.21 16.71 3.14
CA GLU A 50 8.05 17.31 4.47
C GLU A 50 6.58 17.33 4.91
N THR A 51 5.67 17.66 3.98
CA THR A 51 4.23 17.65 4.24
C THR A 51 3.72 16.24 4.50
N VAL A 52 4.16 15.26 3.69
CA VAL A 52 3.77 13.86 3.86
C VAL A 52 4.30 13.29 5.17
N ILE A 53 5.55 13.60 5.54
CA ILE A 53 6.14 13.20 6.83
C ILE A 53 5.32 13.75 8.00
N LYS A 54 4.99 15.05 7.97
CA LYS A 54 4.14 15.69 8.99
C LYS A 54 2.82 14.94 9.16
N TYR A 55 2.13 14.67 8.06
CA TYR A 55 0.84 13.98 8.11
C TYR A 55 0.98 12.53 8.58
N SER A 56 2.03 11.84 8.15
CA SER A 56 2.31 10.47 8.59
C SER A 56 2.57 10.38 10.09
N ARG A 57 3.25 11.38 10.70
CA ARG A 57 3.44 11.48 12.15
C ARG A 57 2.11 11.63 12.89
N GLN A 58 1.24 12.53 12.43
CA GLN A 58 -0.08 12.73 13.03
C GLN A 58 -0.94 11.47 12.95
N ASN A 59 -0.96 10.80 11.78
CA ASN A 59 -1.66 9.53 11.61
C ASN A 59 -1.12 8.45 12.56
N THR A 60 0.21 8.39 12.73
CA THR A 60 0.88 7.46 13.63
C THR A 60 0.51 7.72 15.08
N ASN A 61 0.56 8.98 15.54
CA ASN A 61 0.21 9.35 16.90
C ASN A 61 -1.23 8.99 17.23
N PHE A 62 -2.18 9.30 16.33
CA PHE A 62 -3.58 8.90 16.46
C PHE A 62 -3.75 7.39 16.68
N LEU A 63 -3.04 6.57 15.90
CA LEU A 63 -3.12 5.12 16.03
C LEU A 63 -2.41 4.60 17.28
N LYS A 64 -1.27 5.17 17.66
CA LYS A 64 -0.54 4.82 18.88
C LYS A 64 -1.39 5.03 20.14
N GLU A 65 -2.10 6.15 20.24
CA GLU A 65 -3.00 6.42 21.39
C GLU A 65 -4.12 5.38 21.52
N ARG A 66 -4.45 4.67 20.45
CA ARG A 66 -5.43 3.56 20.45
C ARG A 66 -4.83 2.21 20.82
N GLY A 67 -3.55 2.19 21.20
CA GLY A 67 -2.90 1.00 21.71
C GLY A 67 -2.69 -0.10 20.69
N ILE A 68 -2.22 0.24 19.50
CA ILE A 68 -1.89 -0.74 18.44
C ILE A 68 -0.63 -1.54 18.77
N LYS A 69 -0.52 -2.79 18.29
CA LYS A 69 0.68 -3.63 18.40
C LYS A 69 1.63 -3.53 17.20
N LEU A 70 1.13 -3.06 16.08
CA LEU A 70 1.85 -2.94 14.83
C LEU A 70 1.28 -1.76 14.05
N LEU A 71 2.14 -0.95 13.46
CA LEU A 71 1.78 0.14 12.56
C LEU A 71 2.06 -0.27 11.10
N VAL A 72 1.08 -0.03 10.22
CA VAL A 72 1.20 -0.26 8.77
C VAL A 72 0.98 1.06 8.02
N ALA A 73 2.00 1.53 7.34
CA ALA A 73 1.88 2.64 6.39
C ALA A 73 1.43 2.08 5.04
N ALA A 74 0.10 2.02 4.81
CA ALA A 74 -0.48 1.45 3.59
C ALA A 74 -0.23 2.34 2.37
N CYS A 75 -0.18 3.66 2.55
CA CYS A 75 0.10 4.60 1.47
C CYS A 75 1.52 4.44 0.94
N ASN A 76 1.66 4.13 -0.36
CA ASN A 76 2.98 4.02 -1.00
C ASN A 76 3.78 5.33 -0.92
N THR A 77 3.12 6.48 -1.04
CA THR A 77 3.77 7.79 -0.90
C THR A 77 4.30 8.00 0.52
N SER A 78 3.51 7.69 1.56
CA SER A 78 3.98 7.74 2.95
C SER A 78 5.12 6.74 3.19
N SER A 79 4.98 5.50 2.72
CA SER A 79 6.04 4.49 2.84
C SER A 79 7.34 4.92 2.17
N ALA A 80 7.25 5.66 1.06
CA ALA A 80 8.42 6.10 0.32
C ALA A 80 9.24 7.17 1.07
N VAL A 81 8.58 8.08 1.80
CA VAL A 81 9.25 9.28 2.33
C VAL A 81 9.25 9.35 3.87
N SER A 82 8.39 8.62 4.56
CA SER A 82 8.27 8.73 6.02
C SER A 82 8.65 7.48 6.81
N LEU A 83 8.77 6.31 6.16
CA LEU A 83 8.89 5.03 6.88
C LEU A 83 10.10 4.96 7.82
N SER A 84 11.28 5.41 7.38
CA SER A 84 12.50 5.43 8.22
C SER A 84 12.31 6.31 9.45
N ILE A 85 11.73 7.48 9.26
CA ILE A 85 11.46 8.45 10.33
C ILE A 85 10.47 7.87 11.34
N LEU A 86 9.38 7.24 10.87
CA LEU A 86 8.40 6.62 11.75
C LEU A 86 9.00 5.45 12.56
N ARG A 87 9.94 4.69 11.97
CA ARG A 87 10.66 3.61 12.67
C ARG A 87 11.58 4.14 13.77
N GLU A 88 12.18 5.31 13.58
CA GLU A 88 13.05 5.95 14.57
C GLU A 88 12.27 6.62 15.71
N GLU A 89 11.07 7.14 15.40
CA GLU A 89 10.26 7.93 16.34
C GLU A 89 9.23 7.08 17.13
N THR A 90 9.12 5.78 16.87
CA THR A 90 8.15 4.92 17.57
C THR A 90 8.79 3.65 18.11
N ASP A 91 8.29 3.20 19.25
CA ASP A 91 8.62 1.94 19.92
C ASP A 91 7.86 0.71 19.36
N ILE A 92 6.87 0.95 18.48
CA ILE A 92 6.10 -0.12 17.82
C ILE A 92 6.77 -0.51 16.50
N SER A 93 6.60 -1.78 16.10
CA SER A 93 7.03 -2.19 14.76
C SER A 93 6.29 -1.42 13.67
N VAL A 94 7.02 -0.99 12.64
CA VAL A 94 6.44 -0.26 11.50
C VAL A 94 6.74 -1.00 10.20
N ILE A 95 5.69 -1.36 9.47
CA ILE A 95 5.75 -1.96 8.14
C ILE A 95 5.25 -0.94 7.11
N GLY A 96 5.97 -0.80 6.01
CA GLY A 96 5.50 -0.10 4.81
C GLY A 96 5.23 -1.09 3.68
N VAL A 97 4.61 -0.61 2.61
CA VAL A 97 4.22 -1.46 1.47
C VAL A 97 5.31 -1.62 0.40
N ILE A 98 6.36 -0.80 0.45
CA ILE A 98 7.41 -0.79 -0.59
C ILE A 98 8.33 -2.01 -0.47
N GLU A 99 8.85 -2.28 0.72
CA GLU A 99 9.80 -3.37 0.94
C GLU A 99 9.21 -4.75 0.60
N PRO A 100 7.98 -5.11 1.05
CA PRO A 100 7.35 -6.36 0.65
C PRO A 100 7.15 -6.48 -0.87
N GLY A 101 6.67 -5.41 -1.52
CA GLY A 101 6.49 -5.37 -2.97
C GLY A 101 7.81 -5.52 -3.74
N ALA A 102 8.87 -4.85 -3.29
CA ALA A 102 10.21 -4.95 -3.87
C ALA A 102 10.80 -6.37 -3.75
N ARG A 103 10.67 -7.00 -2.58
CA ARG A 103 11.08 -8.39 -2.36
C ARG A 103 10.35 -9.36 -3.29
N ALA A 104 9.04 -9.19 -3.43
CA ALA A 104 8.24 -10.00 -4.33
C ALA A 104 8.66 -9.81 -5.79
N ALA A 105 8.95 -8.59 -6.21
CA ALA A 105 9.43 -8.31 -7.55
C ALA A 105 10.76 -9.02 -7.85
N VAL A 106 11.73 -8.94 -6.94
CA VAL A 106 13.04 -9.62 -7.07
C VAL A 106 12.89 -11.14 -7.12
N ARG A 107 11.98 -11.72 -6.31
CA ARG A 107 11.74 -13.17 -6.30
C ARG A 107 11.09 -13.69 -7.59
N ASN A 108 10.24 -12.88 -8.23
CA ASN A 108 9.44 -13.32 -9.37
C ASN A 108 10.07 -12.99 -10.72
N THR A 109 10.97 -12.02 -10.83
CA THR A 109 11.60 -11.71 -12.10
C THR A 109 12.53 -12.82 -12.55
N LYS A 110 12.50 -13.15 -13.83
CA LYS A 110 13.38 -14.10 -14.50
C LYS A 110 14.44 -13.41 -15.36
N THR A 111 14.09 -12.22 -15.85
CA THR A 111 14.96 -11.44 -16.76
C THR A 111 15.78 -10.38 -16.04
N GLY A 112 15.35 -9.95 -14.84
CA GLY A 112 15.90 -8.79 -14.13
C GLY A 112 15.32 -7.46 -14.59
N ASN A 113 14.33 -7.45 -15.50
CA ASN A 113 13.70 -6.22 -16.01
C ASN A 113 12.39 -6.01 -15.26
N ILE A 114 12.39 -5.10 -14.30
CA ILE A 114 11.25 -4.83 -13.42
C ILE A 114 10.64 -3.47 -13.76
N GLY A 115 9.32 -3.44 -14.00
CA GLY A 115 8.55 -2.21 -14.08
C GLY A 115 8.02 -1.80 -12.70
N VAL A 116 7.92 -0.50 -12.44
CA VAL A 116 7.25 0.05 -11.25
C VAL A 116 6.32 1.17 -11.69
N ILE A 117 5.05 1.09 -11.33
CA ILE A 117 4.11 2.20 -11.50
C ILE A 117 3.65 2.73 -10.14
N GLY A 118 3.42 4.04 -10.04
CA GLY A 118 3.04 4.68 -8.78
C GLY A 118 2.57 6.12 -8.97
N THR A 119 2.34 6.81 -7.85
CA THR A 119 2.12 8.26 -7.88
C THR A 119 3.42 9.00 -8.21
N GLU A 120 3.30 10.28 -8.57
CA GLU A 120 4.48 11.11 -8.88
C GLU A 120 5.49 11.13 -7.73
N ALA A 121 5.03 11.37 -6.50
CA ALA A 121 5.91 11.41 -5.34
C ALA A 121 6.56 10.04 -5.06
N THR A 122 5.82 8.93 -5.19
CA THR A 122 6.38 7.58 -5.02
C THR A 122 7.49 7.30 -6.03
N ILE A 123 7.26 7.61 -7.30
CA ILE A 123 8.25 7.38 -8.36
C ILE A 123 9.46 8.30 -8.19
N LYS A 124 9.23 9.60 -7.96
CA LYS A 124 10.30 10.59 -7.78
C LYS A 124 11.19 10.28 -6.57
N SER A 125 10.68 9.64 -5.54
CA SER A 125 11.46 9.25 -4.35
C SER A 125 12.55 8.21 -4.64
N GLY A 126 12.40 7.41 -5.71
CA GLY A 126 13.29 6.27 -6.01
C GLY A 126 13.23 5.12 -4.99
N ALA A 127 12.26 5.14 -4.06
CA ALA A 127 12.21 4.19 -2.95
C ALA A 127 12.06 2.73 -3.41
N TYR A 128 11.24 2.45 -4.43
CA TYR A 128 11.13 1.11 -5.00
C TYR A 128 12.43 0.65 -5.66
N GLU A 129 13.07 1.51 -6.46
CA GLU A 129 14.34 1.18 -7.11
C GLU A 129 15.44 0.87 -6.07
N LYS A 130 15.53 1.69 -5.03
CA LYS A 130 16.45 1.47 -3.90
C LYS A 130 16.16 0.12 -3.21
N ALA A 131 14.91 -0.17 -2.89
CA ALA A 131 14.52 -1.41 -2.21
C ALA A 131 14.77 -2.65 -3.09
N ILE A 132 14.45 -2.60 -4.39
CA ILE A 132 14.71 -3.68 -5.35
C ILE A 132 16.21 -3.96 -5.43
N ASN A 133 17.04 -2.92 -5.61
CA ASN A 133 18.48 -3.07 -5.69
C ASN A 133 19.06 -3.64 -4.39
N GLN A 134 18.63 -3.17 -3.24
CA GLN A 134 19.06 -3.69 -1.94
C GLN A 134 18.73 -5.18 -1.80
N TRP A 135 17.50 -5.60 -2.13
CA TRP A 135 17.07 -6.99 -2.04
C TRP A 135 17.73 -7.90 -3.07
N SER A 136 18.05 -7.41 -4.25
CA SER A 136 18.79 -8.17 -5.26
C SER A 136 20.17 -8.63 -4.75
N VAL A 137 20.82 -7.79 -3.95
CA VAL A 137 22.12 -8.11 -3.32
C VAL A 137 21.92 -9.07 -2.15
N VAL A 138 20.99 -8.75 -1.22
CA VAL A 138 20.77 -9.53 0.02
C VAL A 138 20.31 -10.95 -0.27
N SER A 139 19.45 -11.14 -1.28
CA SER A 139 18.92 -12.46 -1.63
C SER A 139 19.95 -13.40 -2.25
N GLY A 140 21.07 -12.86 -2.77
CA GLY A 140 22.06 -13.62 -3.55
C GLY A 140 21.53 -14.15 -4.89
N GLN A 141 20.25 -14.06 -5.15
CA GLN A 141 19.59 -14.59 -6.36
C GLN A 141 20.11 -13.92 -7.65
N TRP A 142 20.55 -12.68 -7.55
CA TRP A 142 21.03 -11.85 -8.66
C TRP A 142 22.54 -11.60 -8.59
N SER A 143 23.27 -12.45 -7.90
CA SER A 143 24.72 -12.31 -7.74
C SER A 143 25.41 -12.26 -9.12
N GLY A 144 26.11 -11.17 -9.39
CA GLY A 144 26.79 -10.92 -10.67
C GLY A 144 25.90 -10.49 -11.85
N LYS A 145 24.58 -10.32 -11.65
CA LYS A 145 23.64 -9.80 -12.65
C LYS A 145 23.03 -8.50 -12.19
N LYS A 146 22.81 -7.56 -13.11
CA LYS A 146 22.15 -6.29 -12.84
C LYS A 146 20.64 -6.42 -12.99
N ILE A 147 19.88 -5.92 -12.01
CA ILE A 147 18.45 -5.68 -12.18
C ILE A 147 18.27 -4.29 -12.79
N GLU A 148 17.41 -4.20 -13.80
CA GLU A 148 17.00 -2.95 -14.41
C GLU A 148 15.59 -2.59 -13.96
N VAL A 149 15.42 -1.40 -13.39
CA VAL A 149 14.13 -0.91 -12.92
C VAL A 149 13.67 0.24 -13.81
N ALA A 150 12.51 0.06 -14.41
CA ALA A 150 11.84 1.08 -15.19
C ALA A 150 10.63 1.61 -14.41
N SER A 151 10.62 2.90 -14.09
CA SER A 151 9.57 3.51 -13.27
C SER A 151 8.72 4.49 -14.07
N LYS A 152 7.40 4.51 -13.83
CA LYS A 152 6.45 5.43 -14.46
C LYS A 152 5.41 5.94 -13.47
N ALA A 153 5.23 7.26 -13.41
CA ALA A 153 4.12 7.86 -12.69
C ALA A 153 2.82 7.71 -13.49
N CYS A 154 1.77 7.24 -12.83
CA CYS A 154 0.45 6.99 -13.42
C CYS A 154 -0.68 7.65 -12.60
N PRO A 155 -0.65 8.99 -12.38
CA PRO A 155 -1.54 9.66 -11.43
C PRO A 155 -3.04 9.49 -11.76
N MET A 156 -3.43 9.38 -13.03
CA MET A 156 -4.83 9.23 -13.44
C MET A 156 -5.46 7.89 -13.02
N PHE A 157 -4.68 6.88 -12.66
CA PHE A 157 -5.25 5.63 -12.15
C PHE A 157 -5.95 5.79 -10.79
N VAL A 158 -5.57 6.79 -9.99
CA VAL A 158 -6.23 7.07 -8.70
C VAL A 158 -7.67 7.53 -8.90
N PRO A 159 -7.97 8.63 -9.63
CA PRO A 159 -9.35 9.05 -9.86
C PRO A 159 -10.18 8.00 -10.63
N LEU A 160 -9.61 7.27 -11.57
CA LEU A 160 -10.32 6.18 -12.26
C LEU A 160 -10.78 5.10 -11.26
N ALA A 161 -9.90 4.73 -10.32
CA ALA A 161 -10.25 3.76 -9.29
C ALA A 161 -11.34 4.28 -8.33
N GLU A 162 -11.28 5.56 -7.92
CA GLU A 162 -12.27 6.16 -7.02
C GLU A 162 -13.64 6.36 -7.68
N GLU A 163 -13.68 6.60 -9.01
CA GLU A 163 -14.93 6.69 -9.77
C GLU A 163 -15.49 5.33 -10.19
N GLY A 164 -14.80 4.22 -9.89
CA GLY A 164 -15.24 2.88 -10.25
C GLY A 164 -15.03 2.52 -11.73
N TRP A 165 -14.16 3.27 -12.42
CA TRP A 165 -13.88 3.07 -13.84
C TRP A 165 -12.72 2.08 -14.03
N PHE A 166 -12.97 0.81 -13.69
CA PHE A 166 -11.90 -0.20 -13.67
C PHE A 166 -11.63 -0.85 -15.02
N GLU A 167 -12.68 -1.08 -15.82
CA GLU A 167 -12.64 -1.92 -17.02
C GLU A 167 -13.42 -1.26 -18.18
N ASN A 168 -13.35 0.06 -18.34
CA ASN A 168 -13.97 0.79 -19.43
C ASN A 168 -12.93 1.35 -20.42
N GLU A 169 -13.39 1.88 -21.55
CA GLU A 169 -12.52 2.44 -22.60
C GLU A 169 -11.58 3.53 -22.08
N VAL A 170 -12.04 4.39 -21.14
CA VAL A 170 -11.21 5.47 -20.59
C VAL A 170 -10.06 4.91 -19.79
N ALA A 171 -10.32 3.89 -18.93
CA ALA A 171 -9.28 3.22 -18.17
C ALA A 171 -8.31 2.48 -19.09
N GLU A 172 -8.80 1.80 -20.14
CA GLU A 172 -7.95 1.11 -21.12
C GLU A 172 -7.07 2.08 -21.91
N MET A 173 -7.62 3.18 -22.40
CA MET A 173 -6.84 4.23 -23.10
C MET A 173 -5.80 4.85 -22.18
N THR A 174 -6.16 5.13 -20.91
CA THR A 174 -5.23 5.68 -19.92
C THR A 174 -4.09 4.69 -19.63
N ALA A 175 -4.40 3.41 -19.47
CA ALA A 175 -3.41 2.37 -19.28
C ALA A 175 -2.47 2.26 -20.49
N GLU A 176 -3.01 2.30 -21.69
CA GLU A 176 -2.22 2.28 -22.93
C GLU A 176 -1.23 3.45 -22.99
N VAL A 177 -1.69 4.69 -22.71
CA VAL A 177 -0.83 5.87 -22.69
C VAL A 177 0.31 5.75 -21.68
N TYR A 178 0.01 5.28 -20.47
CA TYR A 178 1.04 5.17 -19.43
C TYR A 178 2.00 3.99 -19.62
N LEU A 179 1.48 2.84 -20.06
CA LEU A 179 2.22 1.58 -20.04
C LEU A 179 2.92 1.26 -21.35
N SER A 180 2.64 2.03 -22.43
CA SER A 180 3.36 1.91 -23.71
C SER A 180 4.88 2.03 -23.55
N ASP A 181 5.35 2.83 -22.59
CA ASP A 181 6.78 3.03 -22.30
C ASP A 181 7.48 1.72 -21.86
N PHE A 182 6.73 0.72 -21.40
CA PHE A 182 7.30 -0.57 -20.97
C PHE A 182 7.48 -1.58 -22.12
N ARG A 183 6.81 -1.39 -23.27
CA ARG A 183 6.86 -2.36 -24.39
C ARG A 183 8.25 -2.63 -24.92
N GLY A 184 9.10 -1.60 -24.99
CA GLY A 184 10.50 -1.74 -25.42
C GLY A 184 11.47 -2.23 -24.35
N LYS A 185 11.05 -2.25 -23.09
CA LYS A 185 11.92 -2.54 -21.93
C LYS A 185 11.91 -4.01 -21.49
N ARG A 186 11.11 -4.86 -22.17
CA ARG A 186 11.02 -6.31 -21.91
C ARG A 186 10.88 -6.68 -20.44
N ILE A 187 10.08 -5.88 -19.70
CA ILE A 187 9.78 -6.19 -18.31
C ILE A 187 9.05 -7.53 -18.21
N ASP A 188 9.35 -8.33 -17.21
CA ASP A 188 8.62 -9.56 -16.88
C ASP A 188 7.88 -9.49 -15.53
N VAL A 189 8.12 -8.41 -14.79
CA VAL A 189 7.42 -8.08 -13.53
C VAL A 189 7.03 -6.61 -13.55
N LEU A 190 5.82 -6.30 -13.07
CA LEU A 190 5.34 -4.93 -12.85
C LEU A 190 4.80 -4.78 -11.43
N VAL A 191 5.40 -3.88 -10.66
CA VAL A 191 4.94 -3.55 -9.29
C VAL A 191 3.85 -2.49 -9.33
N LEU A 192 2.73 -2.78 -8.67
CA LEU A 192 1.63 -1.84 -8.46
C LEU A 192 1.92 -0.98 -7.22
N GLY A 193 2.66 0.10 -7.41
CA GLY A 193 3.17 0.99 -6.36
C GLY A 193 2.18 2.07 -5.94
N CYS A 194 0.89 1.76 -5.90
CA CYS A 194 -0.16 2.60 -5.33
C CYS A 194 -1.32 1.71 -4.85
N THR A 195 -1.91 2.04 -3.72
CA THR A 195 -3.01 1.31 -3.10
C THR A 195 -4.28 1.23 -3.94
N HIS A 196 -4.48 2.12 -4.88
CA HIS A 196 -5.62 2.12 -5.81
C HIS A 196 -5.44 1.14 -6.98
N TYR A 197 -4.21 0.89 -7.41
CA TYR A 197 -3.93 0.16 -8.65
C TYR A 197 -4.37 -1.30 -8.68
N PRO A 198 -4.46 -2.02 -7.54
CA PRO A 198 -5.04 -3.35 -7.52
C PRO A 198 -6.47 -3.46 -8.09
N LEU A 199 -7.28 -2.38 -8.02
CA LEU A 199 -8.60 -2.36 -8.63
C LEU A 199 -8.56 -2.35 -10.17
N LEU A 200 -7.47 -1.84 -10.75
CA LEU A 200 -7.24 -1.75 -12.20
C LEU A 200 -6.42 -2.93 -12.75
N LYS A 201 -6.19 -4.00 -11.95
CA LYS A 201 -5.33 -5.13 -12.35
C LYS A 201 -5.65 -5.70 -13.73
N LYS A 202 -6.93 -5.90 -14.06
CA LYS A 202 -7.33 -6.46 -15.36
C LYS A 202 -6.95 -5.53 -16.52
N THR A 203 -7.23 -4.25 -16.37
CA THR A 203 -6.91 -3.21 -17.37
C THR A 203 -5.40 -3.05 -17.53
N ILE A 204 -4.65 -3.02 -16.43
CA ILE A 204 -3.18 -2.98 -16.45
C ILE A 204 -2.63 -4.25 -17.12
N GLN A 205 -3.11 -5.44 -16.74
CA GLN A 205 -2.69 -6.70 -17.32
C GLN A 205 -2.92 -6.78 -18.83
N LYS A 206 -4.08 -6.29 -19.30
CA LYS A 206 -4.41 -6.22 -20.72
C LYS A 206 -3.40 -5.35 -21.49
N SER A 207 -2.98 -4.22 -20.92
CA SER A 207 -2.04 -3.30 -21.57
C SER A 207 -0.59 -3.81 -21.58
N VAL A 208 -0.11 -4.45 -20.51
CA VAL A 208 1.28 -4.95 -20.44
C VAL A 208 1.44 -6.37 -20.98
N GLY A 209 0.33 -7.10 -21.19
CA GLY A 209 0.32 -8.48 -21.68
C GLY A 209 0.42 -9.54 -20.56
N THR A 210 -0.05 -10.75 -20.86
CA THR A 210 -0.16 -11.86 -19.89
C THR A 210 1.20 -12.45 -19.45
N GLY A 211 2.28 -12.11 -20.16
CA GLY A 211 3.65 -12.54 -19.82
C GLY A 211 4.27 -11.74 -18.66
N VAL A 212 3.66 -10.61 -18.26
CA VAL A 212 4.14 -9.76 -17.16
C VAL A 212 3.43 -10.13 -15.86
N ILE A 213 4.20 -10.45 -14.83
CA ILE A 213 3.67 -10.74 -13.49
C ILE A 213 3.37 -9.41 -12.77
N LEU A 214 2.13 -9.20 -12.35
CA LEU A 214 1.75 -8.03 -11.55
C LEU A 214 2.00 -8.31 -10.07
N ILE A 215 2.81 -7.51 -9.42
CA ILE A 215 3.05 -7.56 -7.97
C ILE A 215 2.11 -6.58 -7.28
N ASP A 216 1.23 -7.13 -6.44
CA ASP A 216 0.33 -6.36 -5.58
C ASP A 216 1.01 -6.11 -4.24
N SER A 217 1.39 -4.85 -3.98
CA SER A 217 2.04 -4.49 -2.73
C SER A 217 1.16 -4.70 -1.49
N ALA A 218 -0.17 -4.64 -1.64
CA ALA A 218 -1.10 -4.89 -0.53
C ALA A 218 -1.06 -6.36 -0.09
N GLU A 219 -1.13 -7.29 -1.05
CA GLU A 219 -1.04 -8.73 -0.78
C GLU A 219 0.30 -9.11 -0.14
N GLU A 220 1.41 -8.61 -0.69
CA GLU A 220 2.74 -8.89 -0.15
C GLU A 220 2.95 -8.30 1.25
N THR A 221 2.32 -7.15 1.52
CA THR A 221 2.34 -6.53 2.88
C THR A 221 1.58 -7.38 3.88
N ALA A 222 0.42 -7.93 3.52
CA ALA A 222 -0.33 -8.82 4.42
C ALA A 222 0.46 -10.09 4.78
N LYS A 223 1.17 -10.69 3.81
CA LYS A 223 2.09 -11.82 4.05
C LYS A 223 3.22 -11.45 5.01
N GLU A 224 3.79 -10.27 4.86
CA GLU A 224 4.85 -9.76 5.74
C GLU A 224 4.35 -9.54 7.17
N ILE A 225 3.15 -8.98 7.33
CA ILE A 225 2.52 -8.80 8.63
C ILE A 225 2.34 -10.17 9.31
N GLU A 226 1.87 -11.18 8.59
CA GLU A 226 1.68 -12.53 9.12
C GLU A 226 3.01 -13.11 9.62
N ILE A 227 4.07 -13.02 8.83
CA ILE A 227 5.41 -13.50 9.20
C ILE A 227 5.88 -12.80 10.48
N LEU A 228 5.83 -11.46 10.53
CA LEU A 228 6.29 -10.68 11.67
C LEU A 228 5.52 -11.03 12.96
N LEU A 229 4.18 -11.10 12.89
CA LEU A 229 3.36 -11.41 14.05
C LEU A 229 3.58 -12.85 14.54
N ARG A 230 3.79 -13.79 13.64
CA ARG A 230 4.11 -15.20 13.96
C ARG A 230 5.46 -15.30 14.64
N GLU A 231 6.50 -14.70 14.11
CA GLU A 231 7.86 -14.72 14.68
C GLU A 231 7.92 -14.09 16.06
N ARG A 232 7.08 -13.08 16.33
CA ARG A 232 7.02 -12.40 17.64
C ARG A 232 6.02 -13.01 18.62
N GLY A 233 5.29 -14.05 18.24
CA GLY A 233 4.25 -14.65 19.08
C GLY A 233 3.06 -13.71 19.35
N LEU A 234 2.79 -12.79 18.42
CA LEU A 234 1.78 -11.74 18.53
C LEU A 234 0.49 -12.03 17.73
N LEU A 235 0.33 -13.22 17.16
CA LEU A 235 -0.92 -13.60 16.50
C LEU A 235 -2.07 -13.66 17.49
N SER A 236 -3.20 -13.03 17.16
CA SER A 236 -4.42 -13.03 17.95
C SER A 236 -5.17 -14.37 17.83
N ASP A 237 -5.87 -14.76 18.90
CA ASP A 237 -6.77 -15.92 18.89
C ASP A 237 -8.21 -15.58 18.44
N GLY A 238 -8.48 -14.32 18.13
CA GLY A 238 -9.75 -13.84 17.56
C GLY A 238 -10.91 -13.67 18.53
N LYS A 239 -10.73 -13.87 19.85
CA LYS A 239 -11.81 -13.84 20.84
C LYS A 239 -12.54 -12.49 20.93
N SER A 240 -11.87 -11.39 20.59
CA SER A 240 -12.41 -10.04 20.69
C SER A 240 -12.14 -9.23 19.43
N ARG A 241 -12.22 -9.89 18.24
CA ARG A 241 -11.92 -9.27 16.96
C ARG A 241 -12.89 -8.12 16.64
N PHE A 242 -12.32 -7.02 16.16
CA PHE A 242 -13.07 -5.88 15.60
C PHE A 242 -12.31 -5.25 14.43
N VAL A 243 -13.02 -4.48 13.62
CA VAL A 243 -12.43 -3.63 12.57
C VAL A 243 -13.10 -2.28 12.65
N ASP A 244 -12.34 -1.27 13.05
CA ASP A 244 -12.78 0.10 13.19
C ASP A 244 -12.16 0.98 12.10
N PHE A 245 -12.98 1.82 11.50
CA PHE A 245 -12.57 2.75 10.46
C PHE A 245 -12.72 4.19 10.95
N TYR A 246 -11.67 4.97 10.73
CA TYR A 246 -11.63 6.40 11.00
C TYR A 246 -11.25 7.15 9.73
N VAL A 247 -11.90 8.30 9.51
CA VAL A 247 -11.59 9.21 8.41
C VAL A 247 -11.53 10.64 8.90
N THR A 248 -10.71 11.45 8.26
CA THR A 248 -10.55 12.85 8.68
C THR A 248 -11.58 13.78 8.05
N ASP A 249 -12.27 13.33 6.98
CA ASP A 249 -13.34 14.08 6.32
C ASP A 249 -14.26 13.14 5.53
N ASN A 250 -15.51 13.57 5.34
CA ASN A 250 -16.54 13.00 4.46
C ASN A 250 -16.72 11.47 4.58
N PRO A 251 -17.19 10.94 5.74
CA PRO A 251 -17.42 9.52 5.93
C PRO A 251 -18.38 8.91 4.91
N GLU A 252 -19.37 9.68 4.45
CA GLU A 252 -20.36 9.20 3.46
C GLU A 252 -19.70 8.89 2.12
N ARG A 253 -18.85 9.81 1.60
CA ARG A 253 -18.07 9.57 0.38
C ARG A 253 -17.12 8.39 0.56
N PHE A 254 -16.40 8.34 1.69
CA PHE A 254 -15.52 7.23 2.01
C PHE A 254 -16.27 5.90 2.01
N SER A 255 -17.45 5.83 2.63
CA SER A 255 -18.27 4.63 2.64
C SER A 255 -18.71 4.22 1.23
N LYS A 256 -19.14 5.18 0.41
CA LYS A 256 -19.57 4.92 -0.98
C LYS A 256 -18.43 4.34 -1.82
N VAL A 257 -17.28 4.99 -1.81
CA VAL A 257 -16.11 4.55 -2.61
C VAL A 257 -15.50 3.28 -2.02
N GLY A 258 -15.43 3.16 -0.70
CA GLY A 258 -14.85 2.02 0.01
C GLY A 258 -15.53 0.68 -0.26
N LYS A 259 -16.81 0.67 -0.66
CA LYS A 259 -17.52 -0.54 -1.11
C LYS A 259 -16.83 -1.24 -2.29
N ALA A 260 -16.25 -0.49 -3.20
CA ALA A 260 -15.50 -1.05 -4.32
C ALA A 260 -14.25 -1.81 -3.87
N PHE A 261 -13.68 -1.44 -2.72
CA PHE A 261 -12.47 -2.05 -2.16
C PHE A 261 -12.77 -3.26 -1.27
N LEU A 262 -13.76 -3.13 -0.36
CA LEU A 262 -14.07 -4.12 0.68
C LEU A 262 -15.35 -4.94 0.44
N GLY A 263 -16.17 -4.58 -0.56
CA GLY A 263 -17.50 -5.13 -0.75
C GLY A 263 -18.57 -4.41 0.11
N GLU A 264 -19.86 -4.73 -0.11
CA GLU A 264 -21.01 -4.00 0.43
C GLU A 264 -21.04 -3.93 1.97
N ASN A 265 -20.58 -4.97 2.66
CA ASN A 265 -20.65 -5.07 4.12
C ASN A 265 -19.31 -4.77 4.83
N GLY A 266 -18.30 -4.28 4.08
CA GLY A 266 -16.92 -4.18 4.58
C GLY A 266 -16.68 -3.04 5.57
N LEU A 267 -17.53 -2.00 5.59
CA LEU A 267 -17.32 -0.77 6.36
C LEU A 267 -18.35 -0.64 7.50
N SER A 268 -18.30 -1.53 8.47
CA SER A 268 -18.98 -1.37 9.75
C SER A 268 -18.12 -0.52 10.70
N ARG A 269 -18.73 0.34 11.53
CA ARG A 269 -18.04 1.16 12.55
C ARG A 269 -17.09 2.23 11.96
N LEU A 270 -17.61 3.06 11.07
CA LEU A 270 -16.93 4.22 10.48
C LEU A 270 -17.21 5.49 11.31
N SER A 271 -16.17 6.24 11.66
CA SER A 271 -16.26 7.50 12.42
C SER A 271 -15.37 8.58 11.81
N ALA A 272 -15.83 9.83 11.86
CA ALA A 272 -15.00 10.99 11.56
C ALA A 272 -14.12 11.37 12.77
N VAL A 273 -12.89 11.84 12.48
CA VAL A 273 -11.93 12.27 13.50
C VAL A 273 -11.18 13.52 13.05
N ASP A 274 -10.80 14.34 14.02
CA ASP A 274 -9.91 15.48 13.80
C ASP A 274 -8.49 15.12 14.27
N LEU A 275 -7.51 15.39 13.42
CA LEU A 275 -6.09 15.16 13.70
C LEU A 275 -5.32 16.43 14.10
N SER A 276 -5.98 17.54 14.34
CA SER A 276 -5.32 18.81 14.67
C SER A 276 -4.50 18.75 15.97
N ASN A 277 -4.83 17.84 16.87
CA ASN A 277 -4.19 17.66 18.18
C ASN A 277 -3.10 16.56 18.21
N TYR A 278 -2.76 15.97 17.06
CA TYR A 278 -1.80 14.84 16.98
C TYR A 278 -0.45 15.22 16.38
#